data_97ecca4c2eecb19b9071202a72292727
#
_entry.id   97ecca4c2eecb19b9071202a72292727
#
_cell.length_a   1.000
_cell.length_b   1.000
_cell.length_c   1.000
_cell.angle_alpha   90.00
_cell.angle_beta   90.00
_cell.angle_gamma   90.00
#
_symmetry.space_group_name_H-M   'P 1'
#
loop_
_entity.id
_entity.type
_entity.pdbx_description
1 polymer ?
#
loop_
_entity_poly.entity_id
_entity_poly.type
_entity_poly.pdbx_seq_one_letter_code
_entity_poly.pdbx_strand_id
1 'polypeptide(L)'
;MKIKIQWMHSVDLIWIPDIIEADLLKYQEDFLEWVDGVSFDDTMKEGTCFGTEHFVKYLNEWVLTDIKESNEKASIIEEDYTAQTGREKRELSHMKESFF
;
A
#
# COMPACT_ATOMS: atom_id res chain seq x y z
N MET A 1 7.09 2.77 -9.12
CA MET A 1 6.08 2.14 -9.99
C MET A 1 4.69 2.25 -9.37
N LYS A 2 3.68 2.21 -10.18
CA LYS A 2 2.30 2.25 -9.72
C LYS A 2 1.79 0.84 -9.45
N ILE A 3 1.18 0.63 -8.28
CA ILE A 3 0.56 -0.63 -7.92
C ILE A 3 -0.86 -0.37 -7.42
N LYS A 4 -1.67 -1.42 -7.35
CA LYS A 4 -3.02 -1.34 -6.79
C LYS A 4 -3.08 -2.02 -5.43
N ILE A 5 -3.85 -1.44 -4.53
CA ILE A 5 -4.17 -2.03 -3.24
C ILE A 5 -5.61 -2.51 -3.30
N GLN A 6 -5.81 -3.81 -3.21
CA GLN A 6 -7.14 -4.40 -3.32
C GLN A 6 -7.76 -4.56 -1.94
N TRP A 7 -8.85 -3.85 -1.70
CA TRP A 7 -9.70 -4.02 -0.54
C TRP A 7 -10.93 -4.84 -0.93
N MET A 8 -11.72 -5.22 0.05
CA MET A 8 -12.91 -6.05 -0.19
C MET A 8 -13.89 -5.41 -1.20
N HIS A 9 -14.06 -4.10 -1.13
CA HIS A 9 -15.02 -3.38 -1.98
C HIS A 9 -14.41 -2.22 -2.77
N SER A 10 -13.11 -2.06 -2.73
CA SER A 10 -12.48 -0.93 -3.38
C SER A 10 -11.05 -1.23 -3.81
N VAL A 11 -10.53 -0.40 -4.68
CA VAL A 11 -9.14 -0.45 -5.14
C VAL A 11 -8.55 0.93 -4.96
N ASP A 12 -7.37 0.98 -4.35
CA ASP A 12 -6.60 2.22 -4.25
C ASP A 12 -5.35 2.08 -5.12
N LEU A 13 -4.91 3.19 -5.69
CA LEU A 13 -3.67 3.25 -6.44
C LEU A 13 -2.61 3.97 -5.63
N ILE A 14 -1.44 3.36 -5.52
CA ILE A 14 -0.30 3.98 -4.86
C ILE A 14 0.93 3.90 -5.76
N TRP A 15 1.88 4.77 -5.50
CA TRP A 15 3.19 4.73 -6.13
C TRP A 15 4.21 4.23 -5.12
N ILE A 16 5.05 3.29 -5.52
CA ILE A 16 6.14 2.79 -4.69
C ILE A 16 7.46 2.84 -5.47
N PRO A 17 8.61 3.00 -4.78
CA PRO A 17 9.90 2.82 -5.42
C PRO A 17 10.08 1.39 -5.92
N ASP A 18 10.80 1.22 -7.01
CA ASP A 18 11.03 -0.10 -7.61
C ASP A 18 11.68 -1.10 -6.65
N ILE A 19 12.47 -0.61 -5.71
CA ILE A 19 13.14 -1.45 -4.73
C ILE A 19 12.13 -2.18 -3.81
N ILE A 20 10.95 -1.61 -3.62
CA ILE A 20 9.89 -2.25 -2.82
C ILE A 20 9.22 -3.37 -3.59
N GLU A 21 9.10 -3.23 -4.90
CA GLU A 21 8.36 -4.17 -5.74
C GLU A 21 8.90 -5.60 -5.66
N ALA A 22 10.21 -5.76 -5.56
CA ALA A 22 10.84 -7.08 -5.55
C ALA A 22 10.37 -7.96 -4.39
N ASP A 23 10.09 -7.35 -3.24
CA ASP A 23 9.68 -8.06 -2.02
C ASP A 23 8.30 -7.60 -1.52
N LEU A 24 7.44 -7.18 -2.43
CA LEU A 24 6.14 -6.60 -2.08
C LEU A 24 5.31 -7.50 -1.17
N LEU A 25 5.25 -8.81 -1.47
CA LEU A 25 4.49 -9.75 -0.66
C LEU A 25 5.03 -9.84 0.77
N LYS A 26 6.35 -9.84 0.92
CA LYS A 26 6.99 -9.85 2.23
C LYS A 26 6.61 -8.59 3.03
N TYR A 27 6.68 -7.43 2.40
CA TYR A 27 6.32 -6.18 3.07
C TYR A 27 4.84 -6.12 3.43
N GLN A 28 3.98 -6.71 2.61
CA GLN A 28 2.57 -6.83 2.93
C GLN A 28 2.35 -7.68 4.18
N GLU A 29 3.01 -8.83 4.27
CA GLU A 29 2.91 -9.71 5.43
C GLU A 29 3.49 -9.07 6.68
N ASP A 30 4.65 -8.43 6.56
CA ASP A 30 5.29 -7.72 7.66
C ASP A 30 4.42 -6.58 8.17
N PHE A 31 3.74 -5.88 7.26
CA PHE A 31 2.80 -4.82 7.63
C PHE A 31 1.63 -5.37 8.46
N LEU A 32 1.08 -6.50 8.06
CA LEU A 32 -0.02 -7.11 8.80
C LEU A 32 0.40 -7.51 10.23
N GLU A 33 1.61 -8.03 10.39
CA GLU A 33 2.15 -8.31 11.72
C GLU A 33 2.38 -7.03 12.51
N TRP A 34 2.89 -6.00 11.87
CA TRP A 34 3.12 -4.70 12.50
C TRP A 34 1.81 -4.08 12.99
N VAL A 35 0.75 -4.16 12.18
CA VAL A 35 -0.58 -3.65 12.55
C VAL A 35 -1.12 -4.35 13.79
N ASP A 36 -0.94 -5.67 13.87
CA ASP A 36 -1.41 -6.45 15.01
C ASP A 36 -0.62 -6.16 16.29
N GLY A 37 0.65 -5.80 16.16
CA GLY A 37 1.53 -5.60 17.29
C GLY A 37 1.61 -4.17 17.82
N VAL A 38 1.11 -3.20 17.07
CA VAL A 38 1.21 -1.79 17.43
C VAL A 38 -0.06 -1.29 18.09
N SER A 39 0.10 -0.62 19.24
CA SER A 39 -0.98 0.17 19.79
C SER A 39 -1.17 1.39 18.93
N PHE A 40 -2.13 1.36 18.08
CA PHE A 40 -2.50 2.56 17.35
C PHE A 40 -3.09 3.60 18.30
N ASP A 41 -3.00 4.85 17.92
CA ASP A 41 -3.60 5.90 18.69
C ASP A 41 -5.12 5.75 18.76
N ASP A 42 -5.75 6.64 19.50
CA ASP A 42 -7.18 6.55 19.78
C ASP A 42 -8.08 6.47 18.55
N THR A 43 -7.60 6.91 17.40
CA THR A 43 -8.39 6.90 16.18
C THR A 43 -8.61 5.49 15.62
N MET A 44 -7.80 4.53 16.03
CA MET A 44 -7.88 3.16 15.53
C MET A 44 -8.50 2.17 16.52
N LYS A 45 -8.84 2.62 17.71
CA LYS A 45 -9.37 1.73 18.75
C LYS A 45 -10.69 1.07 18.43
N GLU A 46 -11.56 1.76 17.75
CA GLU A 46 -12.92 1.28 17.53
C GLU A 46 -13.10 0.53 16.22
N GLY A 47 -12.25 0.81 15.26
CA GLY A 47 -12.49 0.32 13.93
C GLY A 47 -11.69 -0.88 13.55
N THR A 48 -10.59 -1.08 14.22
CA THR A 48 -9.70 -2.14 13.85
C THR A 48 -9.33 -2.12 12.37
N CYS A 49 -9.70 -1.05 11.67
CA CYS A 49 -9.49 -0.93 10.25
C CYS A 49 -8.24 -0.09 9.99
N PHE A 50 -7.27 -0.69 9.36
CA PHE A 50 -6.18 0.04 8.77
C PHE A 50 -6.54 0.35 7.32
N GLY A 51 -5.99 1.42 6.78
CA GLY A 51 -6.23 1.84 5.40
C GLY A 51 -4.94 1.86 4.59
N THR A 52 -5.09 2.18 3.31
CA THR A 52 -3.95 2.32 2.41
C THR A 52 -2.93 3.32 2.94
N GLU A 53 -3.37 4.40 3.56
CA GLU A 53 -2.50 5.39 4.18
C GLU A 53 -1.57 4.79 5.24
N HIS A 54 -2.05 3.81 6.00
CA HIS A 54 -1.24 3.14 7.02
C HIS A 54 -0.16 2.27 6.38
N PHE A 55 -0.47 1.60 5.28
CA PHE A 55 0.51 0.82 4.55
C PHE A 55 1.59 1.73 3.94
N VAL A 56 1.19 2.84 3.34
CA VAL A 56 2.13 3.82 2.79
C VAL A 56 3.02 4.40 3.90
N LYS A 57 2.44 4.72 5.04
CA LYS A 57 3.20 5.21 6.19
C LYS A 57 4.21 4.16 6.68
N TYR A 58 3.80 2.90 6.77
CA TYR A 58 4.68 1.81 7.15
C TYR A 58 5.87 1.70 6.18
N LEU A 59 5.61 1.72 4.87
CA LEU A 59 6.68 1.67 3.89
C LEU A 59 7.65 2.84 4.03
N ASN A 60 7.13 4.03 4.26
CA ASN A 60 7.98 5.23 4.36
C ASN A 60 8.77 5.29 5.65
N GLU A 61 8.18 4.91 6.77
CA GLU A 61 8.79 5.07 8.09
C GLU A 61 9.61 3.87 8.55
N TRP A 62 9.24 2.66 8.12
CA TRP A 62 9.85 1.43 8.62
C TRP A 62 10.67 0.69 7.58
N VAL A 63 10.32 0.77 6.32
CA VAL A 63 11.00 0.05 5.26
C VAL A 63 12.01 0.96 4.55
N LEU A 64 11.55 2.06 4.01
CA LEU A 64 12.39 2.93 3.19
C LEU A 64 13.43 3.71 4.00
N THR A 65 13.20 3.93 5.28
CA THR A 65 14.22 4.54 6.15
C THR A 65 15.41 3.64 6.38
N ASP A 66 15.21 2.33 6.33
CA ASP A 66 16.30 1.35 6.47
C ASP A 66 17.06 1.13 5.16
N ILE A 67 16.47 1.55 4.03
CA ILE A 67 17.11 1.42 2.72
C ILE A 67 17.82 2.74 2.39
N LYS A 68 19.10 2.78 2.73
CA LYS A 68 19.91 4.00 2.60
C LYS A 68 20.14 4.47 1.17
N GLU A 69 19.86 3.61 0.19
CA GLU A 69 20.12 3.92 -1.21
C GLU A 69 18.95 4.60 -1.91
N SER A 70 17.80 4.70 -1.26
CA SER A 70 16.64 5.31 -1.87
C SER A 70 16.26 6.60 -1.16
N ASN A 71 16.09 7.65 -1.94
CA ASN A 71 15.52 8.92 -1.49
C ASN A 71 14.05 9.03 -1.85
N GLU A 72 13.51 8.00 -2.48
CA GLU A 72 12.12 7.99 -2.95
C GLU A 72 11.19 7.52 -1.84
N LYS A 73 9.95 7.98 -1.88
CA LYS A 73 8.93 7.62 -0.90
C LYS A 73 7.70 7.08 -1.61
N ALA A 74 6.98 6.18 -0.93
CA ALA A 74 5.67 5.75 -1.38
C ALA A 74 4.65 6.87 -1.19
N SER A 75 3.66 6.91 -2.06
CA SER A 75 2.59 7.91 -1.98
C SER A 75 1.29 7.36 -2.53
N ILE A 76 0.17 7.90 -2.05
CA ILE A 76 -1.15 7.55 -2.56
C ILE A 76 -1.41 8.36 -3.83
N ILE A 77 -1.79 7.67 -4.91
CA ILE A 77 -2.16 8.31 -6.17
C ILE A 77 -3.66 8.64 -6.16
N GLU A 78 -4.49 7.63 -5.89
CA GLU A 78 -5.93 7.80 -5.87
C GLU A 78 -6.57 6.73 -5.00
N GLU A 79 -7.49 7.12 -4.13
CA GLU A 79 -8.29 6.20 -3.34
C GLU A 79 -9.62 5.95 -4.04
N ASP A 80 -10.19 4.75 -3.84
CA ASP A 80 -11.46 4.34 -4.45
C ASP A 80 -11.45 4.51 -5.97
N TYR A 81 -10.40 4.01 -6.59
CA TYR A 81 -10.23 4.10 -8.03
C TYR A 81 -11.21 3.21 -8.77
N THR A 82 -11.85 3.76 -9.79
CA THR A 82 -12.73 3.01 -10.68
C THR A 82 -12.28 3.21 -12.12
N ALA A 83 -11.92 2.11 -12.79
CA ALA A 83 -11.55 2.17 -14.19
C ALA A 83 -12.77 2.51 -15.07
N GLN A 84 -12.66 3.56 -15.88
CA GLN A 84 -13.76 4.08 -16.70
C GLN A 84 -13.74 3.55 -18.11
N THR A 85 -12.56 3.27 -18.65
CA THR A 85 -12.38 2.85 -20.03
C THR A 85 -11.83 1.44 -20.10
N GLY A 86 -11.95 0.81 -21.28
CA GLY A 86 -11.36 -0.50 -21.50
C GLY A 86 -9.84 -0.49 -21.34
N ARG A 87 -9.21 0.62 -21.71
CA ARG A 87 -7.77 0.80 -21.53
C ARG A 87 -7.39 0.82 -20.06
N GLU A 88 -8.11 1.60 -19.27
CA GLU A 88 -7.87 1.66 -17.81
C GLU A 88 -8.10 0.32 -17.15
N LYS A 89 -9.12 -0.42 -17.55
CA LYS A 89 -9.38 -1.76 -17.04
C LYS A 89 -8.24 -2.72 -17.35
N ARG A 90 -7.67 -2.65 -18.53
CA ARG A 90 -6.53 -3.48 -18.93
C ARG A 90 -5.28 -3.11 -18.12
N GLU A 91 -5.02 -1.81 -17.96
CA GLU A 91 -3.89 -1.34 -17.15
C GLU A 91 -4.02 -1.84 -15.72
N LEU A 92 -5.22 -1.73 -15.15
CA LEU A 92 -5.48 -2.17 -13.78
C LEU A 92 -5.27 -3.68 -13.63
N SER A 93 -5.70 -4.48 -14.60
CA SER A 93 -5.56 -5.95 -14.53
C SER A 93 -4.11 -6.42 -14.63
N HIS A 94 -3.23 -5.63 -15.24
CA HIS A 94 -1.80 -5.97 -15.36
C HIS A 94 -0.95 -5.37 -14.24
N MET A 95 -1.54 -4.56 -13.39
CA MET A 95 -0.83 -3.89 -12.32
C MET A 95 -0.53 -4.88 -11.19
N LYS A 96 0.65 -4.77 -10.58
CA LYS A 96 0.93 -5.53 -9.36
C LYS A 96 -0.02 -5.11 -8.26
N GLU A 97 -0.36 -6.02 -7.38
CA GLU A 97 -1.33 -5.75 -6.34
C GLU A 97 -0.91 -6.27 -4.98
N SER A 98 -1.41 -5.62 -3.94
CA SER A 98 -1.41 -6.12 -2.58
C SER A 98 -2.85 -6.27 -2.12
N PHE A 99 -3.13 -7.35 -1.41
CA PHE A 99 -4.46 -7.64 -0.88
C PHE A 99 -4.52 -7.40 0.62
N PHE A 100 -5.56 -6.74 1.04
CA PHE A 100 -5.85 -6.56 2.47
C PHE A 100 -7.28 -6.90 2.82
#